data_00e0d3125f5769959914a7afec982998
#
_entry.id   00e0d3125f5769959914a7afec982998
#
_cell.length_a   1.000
_cell.length_b   1.000
_cell.length_c   1.000
_cell.angle_alpha   90.00
_cell.angle_beta   90.00
_cell.angle_gamma   90.00
#
_symmetry.space_group_name_H-M   'P 1'
#
loop_
_entity.id
_entity.type
_entity.pdbx_description
1 polymer ?
#
loop_
_entity_poly.entity_id
_entity_poly.type
_entity_poly.pdbx_seq_one_letter_code
_entity_poly.pdbx_strand_id
1 'polypeptide(L)'
;SYTHVLGYVSQASPKDIISNDIIKDRNVPGLRVGKSGLEKKFENELIGTNGVQRYEVNAYGKRINQIDFKEGNKGKTINLTIDTEIQKLTSELLRDKAGSISVMDIYTGEIIAMNSSPSFDPNLFLYGIDNNLWNQIKKDPLKPLINKTVSGLYSPGSTIKPLVALSALENDVIRTNMKVECRGKVEMYEQKYHCWKKKGHGFMSLKNAIKQSCDIYSVSYTHLTLPTSPK
;
A
#
# COMPACT_ATOMS: atom_id res chain seq x y z
N SER A 1 -13.34 -3.36 3.56
CA SER A 1 -12.94 -1.96 3.76
C SER A 1 -12.27 -1.41 2.50
N TYR A 2 -12.51 -0.16 2.16
CA TYR A 2 -11.87 0.54 1.04
C TYR A 2 -10.94 1.66 1.53
N THR A 3 -10.85 1.87 2.83
CA THR A 3 -10.21 3.04 3.45
C THR A 3 -8.79 3.29 2.95
N HIS A 4 -7.97 2.23 2.90
CA HIS A 4 -6.57 2.38 2.48
C HIS A 4 -6.39 2.54 0.97
N VAL A 5 -7.38 2.13 0.15
CA VAL A 5 -7.40 2.34 -1.30
C VAL A 5 -7.87 3.75 -1.61
N LEU A 6 -9.06 4.09 -1.14
CA LEU A 6 -9.66 5.41 -1.38
C LEU A 6 -8.90 6.52 -0.63
N GLY A 7 -8.50 6.24 0.60
CA GLY A 7 -7.94 7.23 1.49
C GLY A 7 -9.03 7.98 2.26
N TYR A 8 -8.73 9.19 2.66
CA TYR A 8 -9.68 10.06 3.35
C TYR A 8 -9.50 11.51 2.94
N VAL A 9 -10.56 12.28 3.12
CA VAL A 9 -10.58 13.71 2.91
C VAL A 9 -10.71 14.44 4.26
N SER A 10 -10.09 15.60 4.36
CA SER A 10 -10.27 16.51 5.49
C SER A 10 -10.16 17.96 5.05
N GLN A 11 -10.43 18.90 5.95
CA GLN A 11 -10.31 20.31 5.65
C GLN A 11 -8.92 20.65 5.12
N ALA A 12 -8.87 21.49 4.07
CA ALA A 12 -7.63 21.96 3.47
C ALA A 12 -6.80 22.73 4.50
N SER A 13 -5.54 22.34 4.65
CA SER A 13 -4.57 23.06 5.46
C SER A 13 -3.89 24.16 4.61
N PRO A 14 -3.27 25.18 5.23
CA PRO A 14 -2.47 26.18 4.49
C PRO A 14 -1.41 25.53 3.59
N LYS A 15 -0.83 24.41 4.00
CA LYS A 15 0.16 23.67 3.22
C LYS A 15 -0.46 23.06 1.96
N ASP A 16 -1.65 22.51 2.02
CA ASP A 16 -2.33 21.95 0.85
C ASP A 16 -2.64 23.03 -0.18
N ILE A 17 -3.08 24.21 0.29
CA ILE A 17 -3.40 25.37 -0.55
C ILE A 17 -2.14 25.90 -1.25
N ILE A 18 -1.01 25.97 -0.55
CA ILE A 18 0.25 26.47 -1.12
C ILE A 18 0.86 25.47 -2.10
N SER A 19 0.71 24.17 -1.84
CA SER A 19 1.36 23.12 -2.63
C SER A 19 0.64 22.71 -3.91
N ASN A 20 -0.60 23.20 -4.13
CA ASN A 20 -1.41 22.83 -5.30
C ASN A 20 -2.20 24.05 -5.80
N ASP A 21 -1.83 24.55 -6.98
CA ASP A 21 -2.46 25.74 -7.58
C ASP A 21 -3.96 25.55 -7.84
N ILE A 22 -4.40 24.33 -8.20
CA ILE A 22 -5.82 24.03 -8.43
C ILE A 22 -6.61 24.13 -7.12
N ILE A 23 -6.06 23.66 -6.00
CA ILE A 23 -6.65 23.81 -4.68
C ILE A 23 -6.68 25.29 -4.28
N LYS A 24 -5.61 26.02 -4.54
CA LYS A 24 -5.49 27.45 -4.28
C LYS A 24 -6.56 28.26 -5.02
N ASP A 25 -6.76 28.01 -6.31
CA ASP A 25 -7.74 28.69 -7.15
C ASP A 25 -9.18 28.38 -6.74
N ARG A 26 -9.40 27.22 -6.12
CA ARG A 26 -10.71 26.73 -5.66
C ARG A 26 -10.93 26.93 -4.17
N ASN A 27 -10.02 27.64 -3.50
CA ASN A 27 -10.07 27.82 -2.06
C ASN A 27 -11.31 28.62 -1.63
N VAL A 28 -12.23 27.91 -0.97
CA VAL A 28 -13.41 28.44 -0.31
C VAL A 28 -13.46 27.99 1.14
N PRO A 29 -14.14 28.74 2.03
CA PRO A 29 -14.30 28.31 3.42
C PRO A 29 -14.85 26.89 3.52
N GLY A 30 -14.17 26.03 4.27
CA GLY A 30 -14.57 24.65 4.46
C GLY A 30 -14.19 23.69 3.32
N LEU A 31 -13.34 24.13 2.37
CA LEU A 31 -12.82 23.26 1.31
C LEU A 31 -12.18 22.02 1.94
N ARG A 32 -12.54 20.85 1.40
CA ARG A 32 -11.95 19.54 1.76
C ARG A 32 -11.09 19.04 0.63
N VAL A 33 -10.00 18.38 1.00
CA VAL A 33 -9.02 17.84 0.07
C VAL A 33 -8.60 16.44 0.48
N GLY A 34 -8.23 15.62 -0.47
CA GLY A 34 -7.70 14.28 -0.24
C GLY A 34 -6.37 14.30 0.51
N LYS A 35 -6.25 13.53 1.57
CA LYS A 35 -5.04 13.44 2.41
C LYS A 35 -4.23 12.18 2.16
N SER A 36 -4.85 11.15 1.66
CA SER A 36 -4.20 9.87 1.35
C SER A 36 -4.94 9.13 0.23
N GLY A 37 -4.38 8.02 -0.23
CA GLY A 37 -5.01 7.12 -1.20
C GLY A 37 -5.33 7.78 -2.53
N LEU A 38 -6.38 7.28 -3.18
CA LEU A 38 -6.86 7.78 -4.46
C LEU A 38 -7.41 9.20 -4.36
N GLU A 39 -8.06 9.55 -3.24
CA GLU A 39 -8.56 10.92 -2.98
C GLU A 39 -7.43 11.95 -3.13
N LYS A 40 -6.26 11.67 -2.56
CA LYS A 40 -5.10 12.54 -2.71
C LYS A 40 -4.48 12.48 -4.10
N LYS A 41 -4.37 11.28 -4.67
CA LYS A 41 -3.67 11.06 -5.94
C LYS A 41 -4.41 11.72 -7.10
N PHE A 42 -5.73 11.66 -7.07
CA PHE A 42 -6.63 12.18 -8.11
C PHE A 42 -7.39 13.43 -7.66
N GLU A 43 -6.85 14.17 -6.69
CA GLU A 43 -7.48 15.40 -6.18
C GLU A 43 -7.90 16.36 -7.30
N ASN A 44 -7.02 16.59 -8.27
CA ASN A 44 -7.25 17.53 -9.36
C ASN A 44 -8.40 17.12 -10.27
N GLU A 45 -8.64 15.83 -10.42
CA GLU A 45 -9.73 15.26 -11.20
C GLU A 45 -11.03 15.23 -10.40
N LEU A 46 -10.94 14.93 -9.10
CA LEU A 46 -12.10 14.74 -8.23
C LEU A 46 -12.72 16.04 -7.72
N ILE A 47 -11.92 17.09 -7.53
CA ILE A 47 -12.33 18.31 -6.84
C ILE A 47 -13.45 19.11 -7.54
N GLY A 48 -13.65 18.94 -8.86
CA GLY A 48 -14.67 19.71 -9.62
C GLY A 48 -14.37 21.22 -9.67
N THR A 49 -15.36 22.05 -9.96
CA THR A 49 -15.26 23.51 -9.93
C THR A 49 -16.38 24.13 -9.10
N ASN A 50 -16.07 25.16 -8.33
CA ASN A 50 -17.06 25.83 -7.50
C ASN A 50 -18.06 26.62 -8.34
N GLY A 51 -19.33 26.56 -7.95
CA GLY A 51 -20.35 27.51 -8.40
C GLY A 51 -20.21 28.84 -7.64
N VAL A 52 -20.63 29.92 -8.28
CA VAL A 52 -20.63 31.25 -7.68
C VAL A 52 -22.01 31.87 -7.86
N GLN A 53 -22.56 32.38 -6.76
CA GLN A 53 -23.76 33.22 -6.78
C GLN A 53 -23.45 34.59 -6.22
N ARG A 54 -23.69 35.64 -7.00
CA ARG A 54 -23.52 37.02 -6.57
C ARG A 54 -24.90 37.67 -6.36
N TYR A 55 -25.05 38.31 -5.20
CA TYR A 55 -26.25 39.00 -4.82
C TYR A 55 -25.95 40.48 -4.54
N GLU A 56 -26.84 41.33 -4.94
CA GLU A 56 -26.94 42.68 -4.43
C GLU A 56 -27.54 42.63 -3.02
N VAL A 57 -26.95 43.32 -2.08
CA VAL A 57 -27.44 43.39 -0.70
C VAL A 57 -27.67 44.85 -0.30
N ASN A 58 -28.66 45.09 0.54
CA ASN A 58 -28.89 46.42 1.11
C ASN A 58 -27.95 46.72 2.25
N ALA A 59 -28.02 47.91 2.83
CA ALA A 59 -27.22 48.35 3.95
C ALA A 59 -27.31 47.44 5.21
N TYR A 60 -28.37 46.65 5.31
CA TYR A 60 -28.60 45.68 6.40
C TYR A 60 -28.16 44.25 6.04
N GLY A 61 -27.47 44.03 4.88
CA GLY A 61 -27.04 42.72 4.43
C GLY A 61 -28.11 41.81 3.87
N LYS A 62 -29.35 42.31 3.68
CA LYS A 62 -30.46 41.56 3.07
C LYS A 62 -30.28 41.48 1.57
N ARG A 63 -30.38 40.28 1.00
CA ARG A 63 -30.32 40.04 -0.45
C ARG A 63 -31.49 40.69 -1.14
N ILE A 64 -31.23 41.50 -2.19
CA ILE A 64 -32.22 42.21 -2.99
C ILE A 64 -32.40 41.47 -4.33
N ASN A 65 -31.35 41.42 -5.13
CA ASN A 65 -31.34 40.84 -6.45
C ASN A 65 -30.19 39.89 -6.65
N GLN A 66 -30.37 38.83 -7.45
CA GLN A 66 -29.27 38.01 -7.92
C GLN A 66 -28.64 38.70 -9.14
N ILE A 67 -27.34 39.03 -9.03
CA ILE A 67 -26.60 39.71 -10.10
C ILE A 67 -26.04 38.71 -11.08
N ASP A 68 -25.48 37.59 -10.56
CA ASP A 68 -24.77 36.60 -11.37
C ASP A 68 -24.91 35.21 -10.76
N PHE A 69 -24.94 34.20 -11.61
CA PHE A 69 -24.95 32.79 -11.24
C PHE A 69 -24.08 32.00 -12.21
N LYS A 70 -23.07 31.35 -11.67
CA LYS A 70 -22.22 30.38 -12.37
C LYS A 70 -22.37 29.03 -11.69
N GLU A 71 -22.86 28.05 -12.42
CA GLU A 71 -22.97 26.68 -11.91
C GLU A 71 -21.57 26.06 -11.72
N GLY A 72 -21.41 25.29 -10.64
CA GLY A 72 -20.24 24.47 -10.42
C GLY A 72 -20.29 23.16 -11.22
N ASN A 73 -19.16 22.66 -11.62
CA ASN A 73 -19.08 21.36 -12.28
C ASN A 73 -18.58 20.29 -11.31
N LYS A 74 -19.19 19.12 -11.38
CA LYS A 74 -18.73 17.93 -10.64
C LYS A 74 -17.34 17.53 -11.10
N GLY A 75 -16.55 16.91 -10.20
CA GLY A 75 -15.31 16.25 -10.55
C GLY A 75 -15.54 15.05 -11.49
N LYS A 76 -14.46 14.53 -12.02
CA LYS A 76 -14.48 13.37 -12.91
C LYS A 76 -14.81 12.10 -12.14
N THR A 77 -15.49 11.17 -12.80
CA THR A 77 -15.64 9.81 -12.30
C THR A 77 -14.38 9.02 -12.59
N ILE A 78 -13.87 8.32 -11.57
CA ILE A 78 -12.72 7.41 -11.68
C ILE A 78 -13.23 5.98 -11.53
N ASN A 79 -12.97 5.15 -12.54
CA ASN A 79 -13.26 3.73 -12.49
C ASN A 79 -12.04 2.99 -11.98
N LEU A 80 -12.23 2.06 -11.06
CA LEU A 80 -11.18 1.23 -10.49
C LEU A 80 -11.30 -0.20 -11.01
N THR A 81 -10.17 -0.90 -11.00
CA THR A 81 -10.10 -2.34 -11.31
C THR A 81 -10.54 -3.21 -10.13
N ILE A 82 -10.85 -2.60 -8.99
CA ILE A 82 -11.26 -3.30 -7.77
C ILE A 82 -12.61 -3.97 -7.96
N ASP A 83 -12.64 -5.30 -7.85
CA ASP A 83 -13.85 -6.07 -7.75
C ASP A 83 -14.45 -5.96 -6.35
N THR A 84 -15.72 -5.56 -6.28
CA THR A 84 -16.39 -5.27 -5.00
C THR A 84 -16.60 -6.52 -4.15
N GLU A 85 -16.89 -7.66 -4.78
CA GLU A 85 -17.17 -8.90 -4.06
C GLU A 85 -15.88 -9.51 -3.51
N ILE A 86 -14.81 -9.53 -4.33
CA ILE A 86 -13.49 -10.00 -3.90
C ILE A 86 -12.93 -9.08 -2.82
N GLN A 87 -13.08 -7.76 -2.97
CA GLN A 87 -12.68 -6.80 -1.93
C GLN A 87 -13.41 -7.03 -0.60
N LYS A 88 -14.71 -7.33 -0.64
CA LYS A 88 -15.51 -7.66 0.53
C LYS A 88 -15.06 -8.97 1.17
N LEU A 89 -14.88 -10.01 0.36
CA LEU A 89 -14.39 -11.31 0.82
C LEU A 89 -13.03 -11.18 1.51
N THR A 90 -12.07 -10.48 0.91
CA THR A 90 -10.74 -10.26 1.52
C THR A 90 -10.83 -9.47 2.82
N SER A 91 -11.80 -8.55 2.94
CA SER A 91 -12.06 -7.83 4.18
C SER A 91 -12.60 -8.75 5.29
N GLU A 92 -13.48 -9.67 4.94
CA GLU A 92 -14.05 -10.65 5.87
C GLU A 92 -12.98 -11.66 6.35
N LEU A 93 -12.12 -12.12 5.47
CA LEU A 93 -11.01 -13.02 5.80
C LEU A 93 -9.98 -12.40 6.74
N LEU A 94 -9.84 -11.07 6.70
CA LEU A 94 -8.96 -10.30 7.58
C LEU A 94 -9.65 -9.82 8.87
N ARG A 95 -10.93 -10.15 9.07
CA ARG A 95 -11.64 -9.76 10.30
C ARG A 95 -10.87 -10.29 11.52
N ASP A 96 -10.67 -9.44 12.51
CA ASP A 96 -9.97 -9.73 13.78
C ASP A 96 -8.50 -10.15 13.61
N LYS A 97 -7.90 -9.89 12.43
CA LYS A 97 -6.49 -10.18 12.15
C LYS A 97 -5.75 -8.92 11.75
N ALA A 98 -4.49 -8.82 12.12
CA ALA A 98 -3.60 -7.80 11.61
C ALA A 98 -2.82 -8.34 10.40
N GLY A 99 -2.96 -7.68 9.26
CA GLY A 99 -2.30 -8.13 8.03
C GLY A 99 -2.85 -7.45 6.79
N SER A 100 -2.53 -8.00 5.63
CA SER A 100 -3.01 -7.49 4.35
C SER A 100 -3.23 -8.61 3.34
N ILE A 101 -4.14 -8.36 2.41
CA ILE A 101 -4.38 -9.21 1.24
C ILE A 101 -4.38 -8.31 0.01
N SER A 102 -3.60 -8.70 -1.01
CA SER A 102 -3.66 -8.13 -2.37
C SER A 102 -3.98 -9.24 -3.36
N VAL A 103 -4.91 -8.96 -4.27
CA VAL A 103 -5.25 -9.82 -5.39
C VAL A 103 -4.96 -9.05 -6.66
N MET A 104 -4.14 -9.64 -7.53
CA MET A 104 -3.69 -9.01 -8.77
C MET A 104 -3.88 -9.98 -9.92
N ASP A 105 -4.35 -9.47 -11.05
CA ASP A 105 -4.34 -10.21 -12.30
C ASP A 105 -2.90 -10.38 -12.79
N ILE A 106 -2.51 -11.62 -13.06
CA ILE A 106 -1.12 -11.94 -13.45
C ILE A 106 -0.77 -11.56 -14.89
N TYR A 107 -1.76 -11.32 -15.73
CA TYR A 107 -1.56 -10.96 -17.13
C TYR A 107 -1.58 -9.45 -17.34
N THR A 108 -2.50 -8.75 -16.68
CA THR A 108 -2.68 -7.30 -16.85
C THR A 108 -1.95 -6.48 -15.79
N GLY A 109 -1.67 -7.07 -14.63
CA GLY A 109 -1.14 -6.37 -13.46
C GLY A 109 -2.19 -5.55 -12.70
N GLU A 110 -3.46 -5.63 -13.08
CA GLU A 110 -4.55 -4.91 -12.42
C GLU A 110 -4.78 -5.40 -11.00
N ILE A 111 -4.96 -4.47 -10.09
CA ILE A 111 -5.29 -4.79 -8.70
C ILE A 111 -6.79 -5.02 -8.58
N ILE A 112 -7.18 -6.27 -8.35
CA ILE A 112 -8.57 -6.72 -8.22
C ILE A 112 -9.08 -6.52 -6.79
N ALA A 113 -8.22 -6.70 -5.78
CA ALA A 113 -8.54 -6.38 -4.40
C ALA A 113 -7.28 -5.97 -3.62
N MET A 114 -7.44 -5.04 -2.69
CA MET A 114 -6.37 -4.58 -1.80
C MET A 114 -6.96 -4.23 -0.43
N ASN A 115 -6.65 -5.02 0.57
CA ASN A 115 -7.12 -4.83 1.94
C ASN A 115 -5.97 -4.81 2.95
N SER A 116 -6.09 -3.90 3.91
CA SER A 116 -5.20 -3.78 5.07
C SER A 116 -6.04 -3.76 6.36
N SER A 117 -5.69 -4.58 7.34
CA SER A 117 -6.40 -4.73 8.61
C SER A 117 -5.44 -4.61 9.80
N PRO A 118 -5.86 -4.06 10.94
CA PRO A 118 -7.09 -3.30 11.09
C PRO A 118 -7.08 -2.03 10.23
N SER A 119 -8.27 -1.50 10.01
CA SER A 119 -8.51 -0.25 9.26
C SER A 119 -9.15 0.77 10.20
N PHE A 120 -9.43 1.95 9.68
CA PHE A 120 -10.13 3.03 10.40
C PHE A 120 -11.31 3.53 9.56
N ASP A 121 -12.24 4.26 10.19
CA ASP A 121 -13.30 4.94 9.46
C ASP A 121 -12.76 6.26 8.88
N PRO A 122 -12.70 6.41 7.54
CA PRO A 122 -12.22 7.62 6.89
C PRO A 122 -13.09 8.86 7.18
N ASN A 123 -14.36 8.65 7.53
CA ASN A 123 -15.30 9.74 7.81
C ASN A 123 -14.98 10.49 9.12
N LEU A 124 -14.22 9.88 10.01
CA LEU A 124 -13.77 10.53 11.24
C LEU A 124 -12.97 11.82 10.99
N PHE A 125 -12.39 11.95 9.81
CA PHE A 125 -11.54 13.10 9.45
C PHE A 125 -12.30 14.22 8.75
N LEU A 126 -13.54 14.01 8.34
CA LEU A 126 -14.32 14.97 7.54
C LEU A 126 -14.50 16.32 8.24
N TYR A 127 -14.74 16.31 9.55
CA TYR A 127 -15.04 17.51 10.36
C TYR A 127 -14.00 17.74 11.44
N GLY A 128 -12.88 17.02 11.40
CA GLY A 128 -11.90 16.96 12.45
C GLY A 128 -12.11 15.76 13.38
N ILE A 129 -11.04 15.18 13.86
CA ILE A 129 -11.06 14.03 14.76
C ILE A 129 -10.80 14.51 16.19
N ASP A 130 -11.52 13.93 17.16
CA ASP A 130 -11.25 14.16 18.58
C ASP A 130 -9.84 13.71 18.96
N ASN A 131 -9.17 14.47 19.83
CA ASN A 131 -7.80 14.22 20.23
C ASN A 131 -7.62 12.87 20.94
N ASN A 132 -8.61 12.42 21.73
CA ASN A 132 -8.52 11.14 22.44
C ASN A 132 -8.62 9.99 21.44
N LEU A 133 -9.58 10.05 20.51
CA LEU A 133 -9.74 9.07 19.46
C LEU A 133 -8.52 9.02 18.51
N TRP A 134 -7.99 10.19 18.14
CA TRP A 134 -6.76 10.28 17.36
C TRP A 134 -5.59 9.60 18.06
N ASN A 135 -5.41 9.85 19.36
CA ASN A 135 -4.34 9.24 20.14
C ASN A 135 -4.53 7.72 20.29
N GLN A 136 -5.75 7.23 20.41
CA GLN A 136 -6.06 5.79 20.42
C GLN A 136 -5.64 5.15 19.09
N ILE A 137 -6.09 5.67 17.96
CA ILE A 137 -5.77 5.14 16.64
C ILE A 137 -4.27 5.19 16.37
N LYS A 138 -3.60 6.30 16.75
CA LYS A 138 -2.16 6.49 16.52
C LYS A 138 -1.30 5.56 17.38
N LYS A 139 -1.72 5.27 18.60
CA LYS A 139 -0.98 4.43 19.57
C LYS A 139 -1.34 2.96 19.47
N ASP A 140 -2.31 2.59 18.64
CA ASP A 140 -2.71 1.20 18.43
C ASP A 140 -1.52 0.37 17.92
N PRO A 141 -1.09 -0.68 18.65
CA PRO A 141 0.04 -1.51 18.28
C PRO A 141 -0.17 -2.22 16.93
N LEU A 142 -1.42 -2.41 16.49
CA LEU A 142 -1.76 -3.00 15.20
C LEU A 142 -1.71 -2.01 14.04
N LYS A 143 -1.44 -0.71 14.33
CA LYS A 143 -1.18 0.37 13.36
C LYS A 143 -2.24 0.47 12.24
N PRO A 144 -3.49 0.80 12.57
CA PRO A 144 -4.59 0.87 11.60
C PRO A 144 -4.39 1.93 10.51
N LEU A 145 -3.61 2.98 10.77
CA LEU A 145 -3.31 4.04 9.80
C LEU A 145 -2.36 3.61 8.68
N ILE A 146 -1.61 2.51 8.87
CA ILE A 146 -0.65 2.03 7.89
C ILE A 146 -1.35 1.14 6.86
N ASN A 147 -1.23 1.50 5.58
CA ASN A 147 -1.57 0.58 4.51
C ASN A 147 -0.52 -0.55 4.45
N LYS A 148 -0.83 -1.68 5.07
CA LYS A 148 0.08 -2.82 5.19
C LYS A 148 0.37 -3.51 3.86
N THR A 149 -0.48 -3.30 2.84
CA THR A 149 -0.26 -3.86 1.49
C THR A 149 0.94 -3.25 0.78
N VAL A 150 1.19 -1.94 1.01
CA VAL A 150 2.27 -1.21 0.32
C VAL A 150 3.35 -0.68 1.23
N SER A 151 3.05 -0.51 2.53
CA SER A 151 3.99 0.07 3.52
C SER A 151 4.29 -0.88 4.67
N GLY A 152 3.74 -2.09 4.66
CA GLY A 152 4.04 -3.12 5.65
C GLY A 152 5.44 -3.70 5.42
N LEU A 153 6.27 -3.69 6.46
CA LEU A 153 7.59 -4.31 6.42
C LEU A 153 7.48 -5.71 7.02
N TYR A 154 7.48 -6.71 6.14
CA TYR A 154 7.41 -8.11 6.51
C TYR A 154 8.65 -8.85 6.05
N SER A 155 9.14 -9.78 6.86
CA SER A 155 10.19 -10.70 6.43
C SER A 155 9.61 -11.63 5.34
N PRO A 156 10.18 -11.64 4.12
CA PRO A 156 9.64 -12.45 3.02
C PRO A 156 9.76 -13.96 3.28
N GLY A 157 10.65 -14.36 4.16
CA GLY A 157 10.92 -15.78 4.39
C GLY A 157 11.30 -16.51 3.10
N SER A 158 10.86 -17.80 2.99
CA SER A 158 11.18 -18.63 1.80
C SER A 158 10.51 -18.17 0.51
N THR A 159 9.59 -17.20 0.55
CA THR A 159 8.93 -16.68 -0.67
C THR A 159 9.91 -15.92 -1.58
N ILE A 160 11.02 -15.43 -1.06
CA ILE A 160 12.06 -14.75 -1.83
C ILE A 160 12.98 -15.73 -2.59
N LYS A 161 13.05 -17.00 -2.21
CA LYS A 161 14.00 -17.97 -2.78
C LYS A 161 13.91 -18.12 -4.30
N PRO A 162 12.72 -18.20 -4.93
CA PRO A 162 12.60 -18.25 -6.39
C PRO A 162 13.17 -17.03 -7.10
N LEU A 163 12.98 -15.82 -6.54
CA LEU A 163 13.51 -14.58 -7.11
C LEU A 163 15.03 -14.54 -7.04
N VAL A 164 15.61 -14.92 -5.89
CA VAL A 164 17.06 -14.97 -5.73
C VAL A 164 17.67 -16.06 -6.63
N ALA A 165 16.98 -17.20 -6.78
CA ALA A 165 17.43 -18.27 -7.69
C ALA A 165 17.41 -17.82 -9.15
N LEU A 166 16.38 -17.07 -9.58
CA LEU A 166 16.28 -16.50 -10.93
C LEU A 166 17.44 -15.53 -11.17
N SER A 167 17.68 -14.61 -10.26
CA SER A 167 18.81 -13.69 -10.34
C SER A 167 20.17 -14.42 -10.40
N ALA A 168 20.34 -15.49 -9.63
CA ALA A 168 21.56 -16.30 -9.65
C ALA A 168 21.76 -17.05 -11.00
N LEU A 169 20.67 -17.48 -11.65
CA LEU A 169 20.69 -18.07 -12.98
C LEU A 169 21.03 -17.02 -14.06
N GLU A 170 20.42 -15.84 -14.01
CA GLU A 170 20.64 -14.76 -14.97
C GLU A 170 22.08 -14.21 -14.92
N ASN A 171 22.71 -14.28 -13.77
CA ASN A 171 24.11 -13.87 -13.58
C ASN A 171 25.12 -15.03 -13.66
N ASP A 172 24.72 -16.19 -14.17
CA ASP A 172 25.56 -17.38 -14.33
C ASP A 172 26.24 -17.89 -13.03
N VAL A 173 25.74 -17.48 -11.87
CA VAL A 173 26.27 -17.92 -10.57
C VAL A 173 25.92 -19.38 -10.29
N ILE A 174 24.75 -19.82 -10.73
CA ILE A 174 24.31 -21.21 -10.65
C ILE A 174 23.84 -21.69 -12.04
N ARG A 175 23.82 -23.00 -12.21
CA ARG A 175 23.22 -23.65 -13.37
C ARG A 175 22.06 -24.55 -12.95
N THR A 176 21.11 -24.79 -13.83
CA THR A 176 19.92 -25.61 -13.55
C THR A 176 20.27 -27.05 -13.14
N ASN A 177 21.42 -27.58 -13.57
CA ASN A 177 21.93 -28.92 -13.24
C ASN A 177 22.76 -28.96 -11.96
N MET A 178 23.01 -27.81 -11.31
CA MET A 178 23.75 -27.75 -10.05
C MET A 178 23.06 -28.59 -8.97
N LYS A 179 23.85 -29.37 -8.25
CA LYS A 179 23.39 -30.18 -7.11
C LYS A 179 24.15 -29.77 -5.86
N VAL A 180 23.43 -29.65 -4.75
CA VAL A 180 24.01 -29.36 -3.42
C VAL A 180 23.54 -30.41 -2.44
N GLU A 181 24.44 -30.94 -1.61
CA GLU A 181 24.09 -31.87 -0.54
C GLU A 181 23.62 -31.10 0.69
N CYS A 182 22.40 -31.30 1.10
CA CYS A 182 21.84 -30.74 2.33
C CYS A 182 21.93 -31.77 3.46
N ARG A 183 22.83 -31.56 4.40
CA ARG A 183 23.00 -32.37 5.62
C ARG A 183 22.26 -31.79 6.84
N GLY A 184 21.33 -30.84 6.63
CA GLY A 184 20.59 -30.17 7.68
C GLY A 184 21.28 -28.95 8.29
N LYS A 185 22.59 -28.81 8.10
CA LYS A 185 23.38 -27.64 8.49
C LYS A 185 24.56 -27.46 7.54
N VAL A 186 25.03 -26.24 7.41
CA VAL A 186 26.24 -25.87 6.69
C VAL A 186 26.92 -24.73 7.44
N GLU A 187 28.25 -24.72 7.44
CA GLU A 187 29.05 -23.62 7.99
C GLU A 187 29.73 -22.90 6.82
N MET A 188 29.45 -21.58 6.72
CA MET A 188 29.99 -20.72 5.67
C MET A 188 30.36 -19.37 6.30
N TYR A 189 31.56 -18.87 6.03
CA TYR A 189 32.04 -17.57 6.53
C TYR A 189 31.88 -17.42 8.06
N GLU A 190 32.28 -18.44 8.82
CA GLU A 190 32.20 -18.49 10.30
C GLU A 190 30.76 -18.47 10.85
N GLN A 191 29.77 -18.57 10.00
CA GLN A 191 28.35 -18.63 10.40
C GLN A 191 27.74 -20.01 10.11
N LYS A 192 26.91 -20.48 11.04
CA LYS A 192 26.20 -21.75 10.93
C LYS A 192 24.77 -21.50 10.44
N TYR A 193 24.45 -22.08 9.28
CA TYR A 193 23.14 -22.06 8.69
C TYR A 193 22.45 -23.42 8.88
N HIS A 194 21.17 -23.37 9.27
CA HIS A 194 20.38 -24.55 9.52
C HIS A 194 19.25 -24.67 8.50
N CYS A 195 19.01 -25.90 8.04
CA CYS A 195 17.81 -26.22 7.28
C CYS A 195 16.66 -26.56 8.24
N TRP A 196 15.42 -26.24 7.84
CA TRP A 196 14.26 -26.64 8.61
C TRP A 196 14.19 -28.16 8.82
N LYS A 197 14.68 -28.96 7.85
CA LYS A 197 14.79 -30.40 7.97
C LYS A 197 16.14 -30.77 8.64
N LYS A 198 16.12 -31.00 9.93
CA LYS A 198 17.33 -31.23 10.77
C LYS A 198 18.25 -32.32 10.26
N LYS A 199 17.69 -33.43 9.69
CA LYS A 199 18.47 -34.55 9.11
C LYS A 199 18.95 -34.27 7.67
N GLY A 200 18.62 -33.09 7.12
CA GLY A 200 18.94 -32.73 5.75
C GLY A 200 17.99 -33.34 4.71
N HIS A 201 18.13 -32.86 3.47
CA HIS A 201 17.35 -33.31 2.31
C HIS A 201 18.15 -34.28 1.41
N GLY A 202 19.43 -34.48 1.68
CA GLY A 202 20.35 -35.17 0.76
C GLY A 202 20.71 -34.29 -0.45
N PHE A 203 20.99 -34.91 -1.58
CA PHE A 203 21.31 -34.19 -2.83
C PHE A 203 20.10 -33.51 -3.43
N MET A 204 20.17 -32.19 -3.56
CA MET A 204 19.09 -31.34 -4.05
C MET A 204 19.48 -30.68 -5.36
N SER A 205 18.61 -30.76 -6.37
CA SER A 205 18.64 -29.89 -7.54
C SER A 205 17.88 -28.59 -7.26
N LEU A 206 18.07 -27.56 -8.08
CA LEU A 206 17.37 -26.28 -7.96
C LEU A 206 15.85 -26.46 -7.84
N LYS A 207 15.22 -27.23 -8.75
CA LYS A 207 13.79 -27.51 -8.74
C LYS A 207 13.32 -28.14 -7.42
N ASN A 208 14.04 -29.13 -6.94
CA ASN A 208 13.69 -29.81 -5.68
C ASN A 208 13.95 -28.94 -4.47
N ALA A 209 14.98 -28.11 -4.51
CA ALA A 209 15.31 -27.17 -3.42
C ALA A 209 14.21 -26.12 -3.25
N ILE A 210 13.70 -25.55 -4.34
CA ILE A 210 12.55 -24.63 -4.31
C ILE A 210 11.29 -25.35 -3.83
N LYS A 211 10.98 -26.52 -4.41
CA LYS A 211 9.81 -27.33 -4.04
C LYS A 211 9.76 -27.69 -2.55
N GLN A 212 10.92 -28.03 -1.97
CA GLN A 212 11.03 -28.47 -0.57
C GLN A 212 11.55 -27.35 0.35
N SER A 213 11.68 -26.13 -0.17
CA SER A 213 12.19 -24.97 0.59
C SER A 213 13.51 -25.26 1.31
N CYS A 214 14.46 -25.89 0.64
CA CYS A 214 15.76 -26.23 1.22
C CYS A 214 16.60 -24.99 1.48
N ASP A 215 16.87 -24.68 2.76
CA ASP A 215 17.63 -23.48 3.13
C ASP A 215 19.10 -23.62 2.74
N ILE A 216 19.70 -24.80 2.90
CA ILE A 216 21.13 -25.02 2.58
C ILE A 216 21.41 -24.82 1.09
N TYR A 217 20.53 -25.32 0.21
CA TYR A 217 20.68 -25.05 -1.22
C TYR A 217 20.62 -23.55 -1.51
N SER A 218 19.66 -22.83 -0.90
CA SER A 218 19.52 -21.39 -1.11
C SER A 218 20.73 -20.61 -0.59
N VAL A 219 21.21 -20.94 0.61
CA VAL A 219 22.40 -20.30 1.20
C VAL A 219 23.64 -20.50 0.32
N SER A 220 23.80 -21.65 -0.34
CA SER A 220 24.96 -21.94 -1.16
C SER A 220 25.17 -21.00 -2.34
N TYR A 221 24.12 -20.36 -2.86
CA TYR A 221 24.24 -19.39 -3.96
C TYR A 221 24.04 -17.93 -3.52
N THR A 222 23.29 -17.66 -2.45
CA THR A 222 23.12 -16.27 -1.97
C THR A 222 24.45 -15.64 -1.54
N HIS A 223 25.36 -16.43 -1.00
CA HIS A 223 26.71 -15.96 -0.64
C HIS A 223 27.66 -15.79 -1.83
N LEU A 224 27.34 -16.38 -2.98
CA LEU A 224 28.10 -16.20 -4.22
C LEU A 224 27.65 -14.97 -5.01
N THR A 225 26.39 -14.55 -4.84
CA THR A 225 25.78 -13.44 -5.59
C THR A 225 25.85 -12.09 -4.91
N LEU A 226 26.00 -12.03 -3.59
CA LEU A 226 26.15 -10.76 -2.88
C LEU A 226 27.62 -10.33 -2.94
N PRO A 227 27.93 -9.16 -3.54
CA PRO A 227 29.25 -8.59 -3.41
C PRO A 227 29.51 -8.40 -1.91
N THR A 228 30.57 -9.03 -1.42
CA THR A 228 31.10 -8.71 -0.10
C THR A 228 31.37 -7.21 -0.09
N SER A 229 30.62 -6.44 0.70
CA SER A 229 30.93 -5.03 0.91
C SER A 229 32.41 -4.92 1.25
N PRO A 230 33.18 -4.10 0.54
CA PRO A 230 34.57 -3.87 0.94
C PRO A 230 34.55 -3.32 2.37
N LYS A 231 35.36 -3.93 3.23
CA LYS A 231 35.62 -3.44 4.60
C LYS A 231 36.24 -2.06 4.55
#